data_51cd44e6f8e9ee9e3fe1b76712909164
#
_entry.id   51cd44e6f8e9ee9e3fe1b76712909164
#
_cell.length_a   1.000
_cell.length_b   1.000
_cell.length_c   1.000
_cell.angle_alpha   90.00
_cell.angle_beta   90.00
_cell.angle_gamma   90.00
#
_symmetry.space_group_name_H-M   'P 1'
#
loop_
_entity.id
_entity.type
_entity.pdbx_description
1 polymer ?
#
loop_
_entity_poly.entity_id
_entity_poly.type
_entity_poly.pdbx_seq_one_letter_code
_entity_poly.pdbx_strand_id
1 'polypeptide(L)'
;MREFGGYIEIEHYKGNEYHTECLALNNGRNCLRYLIRTRRIRKIMLPYLQCRVIEEVCRREGVQIQWYEVKSFEKPYQGKYPEEDVFLYLINYYGQLEKNYVEELFAGHKRIIVDNAQDFFCKPIDGVDTIYTCRKFFGVPDGAYLYTDVQAKITLQADFSYDRMEFLLGRYECGAEKFYRNYQENEAWMDKQELFAMSALTHNILRSIDYERVK
;
A
#
# COMPACT_ATOMS: atom_id res chain seq x y z
N MET A 1 -32.30 -8.13 4.87
CA MET A 1 -33.26 -9.15 4.34
C MET A 1 -32.51 -10.48 4.34
N ARG A 2 -33.00 -11.57 4.86
CA ARG A 2 -32.39 -12.89 4.72
C ARG A 2 -32.78 -13.43 3.35
N GLU A 3 -31.81 -13.74 2.52
CA GLU A 3 -32.00 -14.41 1.24
C GLU A 3 -32.25 -15.90 1.48
N PHE A 4 -33.22 -16.47 0.79
CA PHE A 4 -33.55 -17.88 0.83
C PHE A 4 -33.58 -18.44 -0.60
N GLY A 5 -32.66 -19.37 -0.90
CA GLY A 5 -32.50 -19.94 -2.24
C GLY A 5 -31.57 -19.09 -3.11
N GLY A 6 -31.46 -19.44 -4.38
CA GLY A 6 -30.59 -18.78 -5.36
C GLY A 6 -29.33 -19.58 -5.68
N TYR A 7 -28.30 -18.91 -6.19
CA TYR A 7 -27.00 -19.49 -6.50
C TYR A 7 -26.02 -19.31 -5.32
N ILE A 8 -25.03 -20.19 -5.27
CA ILE A 8 -24.04 -20.21 -4.16
C ILE A 8 -22.95 -19.16 -4.45
N GLU A 9 -22.60 -18.40 -3.44
CA GLU A 9 -21.46 -17.49 -3.48
C GLU A 9 -20.13 -18.21 -3.22
N ILE A 10 -18.99 -17.52 -3.36
CA ILE A 10 -17.68 -18.07 -3.00
C ILE A 10 -17.59 -18.33 -1.50
N GLU A 11 -16.75 -19.28 -1.10
CA GLU A 11 -16.55 -19.63 0.30
C GLU A 11 -16.05 -18.47 1.14
N HIS A 12 -16.54 -18.35 2.37
CA HIS A 12 -16.01 -17.45 3.39
C HIS A 12 -14.86 -18.11 4.15
N TYR A 13 -13.63 -17.65 3.88
CA TYR A 13 -12.45 -18.16 4.55
C TYR A 13 -12.33 -17.59 5.98
N LYS A 14 -11.90 -18.46 6.92
CA LYS A 14 -11.79 -18.13 8.36
C LYS A 14 -10.34 -17.97 8.82
N GLY A 15 -9.37 -17.96 7.92
CA GLY A 15 -7.98 -17.71 8.25
C GLY A 15 -7.73 -16.27 8.70
N ASN A 16 -6.50 -16.01 9.11
CA ASN A 16 -6.06 -14.67 9.50
C ASN A 16 -5.31 -14.01 8.34
N GLU A 17 -5.46 -12.71 8.20
CA GLU A 17 -4.59 -11.91 7.35
C GLU A 17 -3.21 -11.76 8.00
N TYR A 18 -2.14 -11.61 7.20
CA TYR A 18 -0.78 -11.50 7.72
C TYR A 18 -0.58 -10.21 8.54
N HIS A 19 -1.08 -9.09 8.01
CA HIS A 19 -1.05 -7.81 8.71
C HIS A 19 -2.33 -7.61 9.52
N THR A 20 -2.16 -7.34 10.81
CA THR A 20 -3.23 -7.08 11.77
C THR A 20 -2.99 -5.74 12.47
N GLU A 21 -3.99 -5.20 13.15
CA GLU A 21 -3.88 -3.94 13.90
C GLU A 21 -3.41 -2.73 13.07
N CYS A 22 -3.82 -2.70 11.80
CA CYS A 22 -3.50 -1.65 10.85
C CYS A 22 -4.73 -1.25 10.03
N LEU A 23 -4.64 -0.15 9.30
CA LEU A 23 -5.69 0.26 8.38
C LEU A 23 -5.57 -0.55 7.09
N ALA A 24 -6.67 -1.15 6.64
CA ALA A 24 -6.77 -1.81 5.36
C ALA A 24 -7.42 -0.87 4.33
N LEU A 25 -6.65 -0.43 3.36
CA LEU A 25 -7.07 0.46 2.28
C LEU A 25 -7.04 -0.28 0.94
N ASN A 26 -7.75 0.23 -0.05
CA ASN A 26 -7.85 -0.47 -1.32
C ASN A 26 -6.56 -0.45 -2.17
N ASN A 27 -5.63 0.48 -1.94
CA ASN A 27 -4.33 0.50 -2.62
C ASN A 27 -3.29 1.34 -1.86
N GLY A 28 -1.99 1.20 -2.20
CA GLY A 28 -0.90 1.94 -1.58
C GLY A 28 -0.94 3.46 -1.85
N ARG A 29 -1.51 3.89 -2.99
CA ARG A 29 -1.74 5.32 -3.30
C ARG A 29 -2.65 5.95 -2.24
N ASN A 30 -3.69 5.21 -1.85
CA ASN A 30 -4.63 5.65 -0.82
C ASN A 30 -4.03 5.60 0.59
N CYS A 31 -3.08 4.71 0.87
CA CYS A 31 -2.29 4.78 2.11
C CYS A 31 -1.51 6.10 2.19
N LEU A 32 -0.80 6.48 1.13
CA LEU A 32 -0.09 7.75 1.08
C LEU A 32 -1.05 8.94 1.15
N ARG A 33 -2.15 8.92 0.42
CA ARG A 33 -3.19 9.98 0.46
C ARG A 33 -3.78 10.15 1.86
N TYR A 34 -4.07 9.03 2.53
CA TYR A 34 -4.53 9.04 3.91
C TYR A 34 -3.53 9.74 4.84
N LEU A 35 -2.25 9.41 4.75
CA LEU A 35 -1.19 10.06 5.52
C LEU A 35 -1.09 11.55 5.21
N ILE A 36 -1.09 11.93 3.93
CA ILE A 36 -1.03 13.34 3.51
C ILE A 36 -2.16 14.14 4.17
N ARG A 37 -3.38 13.62 4.14
CA ARG A 37 -4.56 14.32 4.68
C ARG A 37 -4.58 14.34 6.22
N THR A 38 -4.23 13.23 6.87
CA THR A 38 -4.32 13.10 8.34
C THR A 38 -3.16 13.76 9.06
N ARG A 39 -1.94 13.61 8.55
CA ARG A 39 -0.74 14.28 9.07
C ARG A 39 -0.58 15.71 8.56
N ARG A 40 -1.46 16.15 7.63
CA ARG A 40 -1.41 17.46 6.98
C ARG A 40 -0.06 17.72 6.32
N ILE A 41 0.44 16.73 5.58
CA ILE A 41 1.74 16.80 4.91
C ILE A 41 1.70 17.89 3.84
N ARG A 42 2.61 18.85 3.93
CA ARG A 42 2.77 19.95 2.97
C ARG A 42 4.03 19.84 2.14
N LYS A 43 5.06 19.22 2.72
CA LYS A 43 6.35 19.00 2.08
C LYS A 43 6.76 17.54 2.25
N ILE A 44 7.25 16.94 1.18
CA ILE A 44 7.74 15.56 1.17
C ILE A 44 9.03 15.45 0.36
N MET A 45 9.95 14.66 0.84
CA MET A 45 11.19 14.34 0.14
C MET A 45 11.10 12.92 -0.42
N LEU A 46 11.10 12.79 -1.75
CA LEU A 46 10.96 11.54 -2.49
C LEU A 46 12.29 11.13 -3.16
N PRO A 47 12.56 9.83 -3.30
CA PRO A 47 13.68 9.38 -4.12
C PRO A 47 13.38 9.61 -5.61
N TYR A 48 14.41 9.91 -6.42
CA TYR A 48 14.26 9.91 -7.89
C TYR A 48 13.90 8.53 -8.43
N LEU A 49 14.43 7.46 -7.80
CA LEU A 49 14.11 6.07 -8.15
C LEU A 49 12.80 5.65 -7.48
N GLN A 50 11.67 5.93 -8.10
CA GLN A 50 10.35 5.60 -7.56
C GLN A 50 9.31 5.36 -8.65
N CYS A 51 8.17 4.78 -8.26
CA CYS A 51 7.04 4.63 -9.15
C CYS A 51 6.35 5.98 -9.33
N ARG A 52 6.10 6.38 -10.57
CA ARG A 52 5.44 7.65 -10.94
C ARG A 52 4.14 7.95 -10.16
N VAL A 53 3.40 6.92 -9.77
CA VAL A 53 2.13 7.08 -9.04
C VAL A 53 2.30 7.76 -7.68
N ILE A 54 3.46 7.64 -7.01
CA ILE A 54 3.73 8.33 -5.73
C ILE A 54 3.82 9.84 -5.94
N GLU A 55 4.57 10.26 -6.96
CA GLU A 55 4.66 11.67 -7.35
C GLU A 55 3.28 12.24 -7.72
N GLU A 56 2.50 11.49 -8.51
CA GLU A 56 1.16 11.90 -8.93
C GLU A 56 0.21 12.10 -7.74
N VAL A 57 0.25 11.22 -6.74
CA VAL A 57 -0.53 11.40 -5.50
C VAL A 57 -0.11 12.68 -4.79
N CYS A 58 1.19 12.90 -4.60
CA CYS A 58 1.69 14.11 -3.93
C CYS A 58 1.27 15.38 -4.68
N ARG A 59 1.38 15.40 -6.01
CA ARG A 59 0.96 16.55 -6.83
C ARG A 59 -0.54 16.82 -6.75
N ARG A 60 -1.38 15.77 -6.82
CA ARG A 60 -2.84 15.91 -6.70
C ARG A 60 -3.29 16.42 -5.34
N GLU A 61 -2.58 16.04 -4.28
CA GLU A 61 -2.86 16.51 -2.92
C GLU A 61 -2.18 17.87 -2.60
N GLY A 62 -1.50 18.49 -3.57
CA GLY A 62 -0.87 19.82 -3.42
C GLY A 62 0.36 19.82 -2.51
N VAL A 63 1.07 18.69 -2.42
CA VAL A 63 2.28 18.55 -1.59
C VAL A 63 3.49 19.03 -2.37
N GLN A 64 4.32 19.87 -1.77
CA GLN A 64 5.61 20.29 -2.33
C GLN A 64 6.60 19.14 -2.26
N ILE A 65 7.19 18.76 -3.40
CA ILE A 65 8.11 17.64 -3.52
C ILE A 65 9.54 18.17 -3.55
N GLN A 66 10.38 17.60 -2.69
CA GLN A 66 11.84 17.66 -2.76
C GLN A 66 12.36 16.31 -3.22
N TRP A 67 13.57 16.26 -3.79
CA TRP A 67 14.10 15.03 -4.38
C TRP A 67 15.43 14.66 -3.77
N TYR A 68 15.70 13.33 -3.67
CA TYR A 68 16.99 12.82 -3.29
C TYR A 68 17.44 11.65 -4.20
N GLU A 69 18.76 11.49 -4.32
CA GLU A 69 19.37 10.36 -5.02
C GLU A 69 19.51 9.17 -4.08
N VAL A 70 19.16 7.98 -4.57
CA VAL A 70 19.36 6.71 -3.87
C VAL A 70 20.82 6.30 -4.04
N LYS A 71 21.56 6.17 -2.93
CA LYS A 71 22.97 5.79 -2.91
C LYS A 71 23.16 4.28 -2.72
N SER A 72 22.34 3.63 -1.92
CA SER A 72 22.24 2.19 -1.76
C SER A 72 20.81 1.80 -1.42
N PHE A 73 20.46 0.53 -1.53
CA PHE A 73 19.11 0.06 -1.19
C PHE A 73 18.95 -0.21 0.29
N GLU A 74 20.06 -0.51 0.98
CA GLU A 74 20.08 -0.70 2.43
C GLU A 74 19.89 0.64 3.18
N LYS A 75 20.48 1.71 2.63
CA LYS A 75 20.46 3.08 3.20
C LYS A 75 20.16 4.09 2.09
N PRO A 76 18.90 4.14 1.62
CA PRO A 76 18.57 4.90 0.40
C PRO A 76 18.78 6.41 0.53
N TYR A 77 18.60 6.97 1.71
CA TYR A 77 18.82 8.39 1.99
C TYR A 77 20.10 8.58 2.81
N GLN A 78 21.07 9.32 2.30
CA GLN A 78 22.36 9.60 2.98
C GLN A 78 22.66 11.10 3.01
N GLY A 79 21.60 11.92 3.03
CA GLY A 79 21.70 13.38 3.14
C GLY A 79 21.73 13.87 4.59
N LYS A 80 21.75 15.19 4.75
CA LYS A 80 21.47 15.83 6.04
C LYS A 80 19.99 15.64 6.38
N TYR A 81 19.65 15.61 7.68
CA TYR A 81 18.24 15.56 8.07
C TYR A 81 17.44 16.65 7.34
N PRO A 82 16.27 16.28 6.77
CA PRO A 82 15.37 17.26 6.16
C PRO A 82 14.94 18.33 7.17
N GLU A 83 14.40 19.46 6.69
CA GLU A 83 13.73 20.44 7.54
C GLU A 83 12.64 19.75 8.37
N GLU A 84 12.37 20.28 9.56
CA GLU A 84 11.49 19.64 10.54
C GLU A 84 10.07 19.35 9.99
N ASP A 85 9.57 20.20 9.07
CA ASP A 85 8.23 20.07 8.48
C ASP A 85 8.18 19.18 7.21
N VAL A 86 9.32 18.66 6.73
CA VAL A 86 9.43 17.81 5.56
C VAL A 86 9.32 16.33 5.95
N PHE A 87 8.42 15.59 5.32
CA PHE A 87 8.37 14.13 5.45
C PHE A 87 9.38 13.45 4.55
N LEU A 88 10.16 12.53 5.08
CA LEU A 88 11.08 11.69 4.31
C LEU A 88 10.38 10.40 3.92
N TYR A 89 10.27 10.13 2.61
CA TYR A 89 9.69 8.92 2.06
C TYR A 89 10.80 7.94 1.68
N LEU A 90 10.88 6.82 2.35
CA LEU A 90 11.86 5.77 2.13
C LEU A 90 11.20 4.57 1.44
N ILE A 91 11.77 4.09 0.35
CA ILE A 91 11.32 2.87 -0.31
C ILE A 91 12.23 1.72 0.11
N ASN A 92 11.61 0.63 0.56
CA ASN A 92 12.31 -0.63 0.82
C ASN A 92 12.48 -1.37 -0.50
N TYR A 93 13.55 -1.03 -1.23
CA TYR A 93 13.86 -1.66 -2.51
C TYR A 93 14.24 -3.12 -2.30
N TYR A 94 13.45 -4.02 -2.86
CA TYR A 94 13.69 -5.47 -2.85
C TYR A 94 13.87 -6.07 -1.45
N GLY A 95 13.31 -5.43 -0.41
CA GLY A 95 13.47 -5.89 0.97
C GLY A 95 14.85 -5.65 1.58
N GLN A 96 15.65 -4.73 1.03
CA GLN A 96 17.03 -4.51 1.47
C GLN A 96 17.20 -3.38 2.50
N LEU A 97 16.14 -2.65 2.81
CA LEU A 97 16.19 -1.52 3.75
C LEU A 97 16.57 -1.99 5.17
N GLU A 98 17.69 -1.51 5.67
CA GLU A 98 18.13 -1.86 7.02
C GLU A 98 17.25 -1.25 8.11
N LYS A 99 16.71 -2.11 8.99
CA LYS A 99 15.86 -1.67 10.09
C LYS A 99 16.56 -0.67 11.01
N ASN A 100 17.78 -0.99 11.43
CA ASN A 100 18.55 -0.13 12.34
C ASN A 100 18.81 1.27 11.75
N TYR A 101 19.05 1.35 10.44
CA TYR A 101 19.20 2.62 9.75
C TYR A 101 17.92 3.47 9.81
N VAL A 102 16.74 2.86 9.63
CA VAL A 102 15.48 3.59 9.75
C VAL A 102 15.23 4.03 11.19
N GLU A 103 15.55 3.18 12.18
CA GLU A 103 15.43 3.52 13.61
C GLU A 103 16.35 4.69 14.00
N GLU A 104 17.59 4.72 13.50
CA GLU A 104 18.53 5.83 13.69
C GLU A 104 18.01 7.13 13.05
N LEU A 105 17.53 7.06 11.81
CA LEU A 105 16.91 8.22 11.15
C LEU A 105 15.69 8.72 11.92
N PHE A 106 14.83 7.81 12.36
CA PHE A 106 13.63 8.14 13.11
C PHE A 106 13.93 8.73 14.50
N ALA A 107 15.05 8.39 15.11
CA ALA A 107 15.49 9.01 16.34
C ALA A 107 15.77 10.51 16.16
N GLY A 108 16.36 10.89 15.03
CA GLY A 108 16.70 12.29 14.70
C GLY A 108 15.63 13.05 13.91
N HIS A 109 14.74 12.35 13.20
CA HIS A 109 13.71 12.96 12.36
C HIS A 109 12.41 12.13 12.40
N LYS A 110 11.39 12.65 13.09
CA LYS A 110 10.15 11.88 13.38
C LYS A 110 9.16 11.78 12.20
N ARG A 111 9.45 12.40 11.07
CA ARG A 111 8.55 12.46 9.90
C ARG A 111 9.05 11.54 8.80
N ILE A 112 8.94 10.23 9.04
CA ILE A 112 9.35 9.19 8.09
C ILE A 112 8.14 8.37 7.67
N ILE A 113 8.08 8.08 6.37
CA ILE A 113 7.17 7.10 5.78
C ILE A 113 8.03 6.02 5.13
N VAL A 114 7.78 4.76 5.46
CA VAL A 114 8.42 3.60 4.82
C VAL A 114 7.44 2.94 3.87
N ASP A 115 7.85 2.76 2.63
CA ASP A 115 7.10 2.03 1.60
C ASP A 115 7.66 0.61 1.45
N ASN A 116 6.98 -0.36 2.04
CA ASN A 116 7.26 -1.79 1.93
C ASN A 116 6.47 -2.47 0.79
N ALA A 117 6.12 -1.73 -0.27
CA ALA A 117 5.42 -2.32 -1.42
C ALA A 117 6.21 -3.42 -2.14
N GLN A 118 7.50 -3.58 -1.85
CA GLN A 118 8.36 -4.64 -2.39
C GLN A 118 8.79 -5.67 -1.32
N ASP A 119 8.26 -5.55 -0.09
CA ASP A 119 8.55 -6.47 1.01
C ASP A 119 7.32 -6.61 1.93
N PHE A 120 6.40 -7.47 1.53
CA PHE A 120 5.14 -7.65 2.24
C PHE A 120 5.33 -8.26 3.65
N PHE A 121 6.35 -9.08 3.83
CA PHE A 121 6.55 -9.85 5.07
C PHE A 121 7.45 -9.14 6.10
N CYS A 122 8.03 -8.00 5.74
CA CYS A 122 8.78 -7.17 6.68
C CYS A 122 7.86 -6.64 7.78
N LYS A 123 8.36 -6.66 9.02
CA LYS A 123 7.60 -6.09 10.14
C LYS A 123 7.70 -4.56 10.14
N PRO A 124 6.62 -3.85 10.50
CA PRO A 124 6.67 -2.41 10.67
C PRO A 124 7.63 -2.02 11.80
N ILE A 125 8.12 -0.80 11.75
CA ILE A 125 8.91 -0.19 12.83
C ILE A 125 7.97 0.66 13.68
N ASP A 126 8.01 0.49 14.99
CA ASP A 126 7.12 1.17 15.91
C ASP A 126 7.21 2.70 15.77
N GLY A 127 6.07 3.34 15.63
CA GLY A 127 5.93 4.79 15.45
C GLY A 127 6.27 5.32 14.05
N VAL A 128 6.73 4.47 13.12
CA VAL A 128 6.99 4.84 11.73
C VAL A 128 5.80 4.50 10.85
N ASP A 129 5.29 5.49 10.10
CA ASP A 129 4.25 5.26 9.12
C ASP A 129 4.73 4.27 8.05
N THR A 130 4.06 3.12 7.91
CA THR A 130 4.53 2.05 7.01
C THR A 130 3.42 1.57 6.10
N ILE A 131 3.71 1.54 4.79
CA ILE A 131 2.78 1.17 3.72
C ILE A 131 3.16 -0.21 3.17
N TYR A 132 2.17 -1.09 2.99
CA TYR A 132 2.31 -2.37 2.29
C TYR A 132 1.29 -2.47 1.17
N THR A 133 1.58 -3.27 0.13
CA THR A 133 0.62 -3.59 -0.93
C THR A 133 0.42 -5.09 -1.06
N CYS A 134 -0.84 -5.52 -1.18
CA CYS A 134 -1.18 -6.93 -1.37
C CYS A 134 -0.96 -7.39 -2.82
N ARG A 135 -1.20 -6.49 -3.78
CA ARG A 135 -1.30 -6.78 -5.22
C ARG A 135 0.00 -7.19 -5.90
N LYS A 136 1.16 -6.98 -5.27
CA LYS A 136 2.44 -7.46 -5.78
C LYS A 136 2.77 -8.89 -5.34
N PHE A 137 2.06 -9.39 -4.34
CA PHE A 137 2.34 -10.68 -3.71
C PHE A 137 1.21 -11.69 -3.88
N PHE A 138 -0.02 -11.22 -3.98
CA PHE A 138 -1.22 -12.06 -4.01
C PHE A 138 -2.12 -11.70 -5.19
N GLY A 139 -2.89 -12.67 -5.65
CA GLY A 139 -3.88 -12.51 -6.71
C GLY A 139 -5.15 -11.83 -6.20
N VAL A 140 -5.05 -10.54 -5.88
CA VAL A 140 -6.15 -9.70 -5.39
C VAL A 140 -6.31 -8.45 -6.27
N PRO A 141 -7.55 -7.96 -6.48
CA PRO A 141 -7.81 -6.82 -7.35
C PRO A 141 -7.45 -5.48 -6.72
N ASP A 142 -7.48 -5.39 -5.39
CA ASP A 142 -7.17 -4.23 -4.57
C ASP A 142 -6.37 -4.66 -3.33
N GLY A 143 -6.11 -3.76 -2.40
CA GLY A 143 -5.56 -4.07 -1.09
C GLY A 143 -4.18 -3.50 -0.81
N ALA A 144 -4.11 -2.81 0.32
CA ALA A 144 -2.91 -2.29 0.94
C ALA A 144 -3.12 -2.15 2.45
N TYR A 145 -2.04 -2.19 3.22
CA TYR A 145 -2.08 -1.98 4.66
C TYR A 145 -1.26 -0.74 5.03
N LEU A 146 -1.74 -0.02 6.02
CA LEU A 146 -1.08 1.16 6.57
C LEU A 146 -0.97 1.03 8.09
N TYR A 147 0.25 0.94 8.58
CA TYR A 147 0.56 1.13 9.99
C TYR A 147 0.80 2.62 10.25
N THR A 148 0.03 3.18 11.16
CA THR A 148 0.13 4.59 11.58
C THR A 148 -0.51 4.76 12.95
N ASP A 149 0.01 5.65 13.76
CA ASP A 149 -0.58 6.05 15.04
C ASP A 149 -1.69 7.11 14.89
N VAL A 150 -1.84 7.69 13.69
CA VAL A 150 -2.86 8.71 13.44
C VAL A 150 -4.17 8.07 12.99
N GLN A 151 -5.18 8.22 13.83
CA GLN A 151 -6.56 7.86 13.49
C GLN A 151 -7.34 9.10 13.05
N ALA A 152 -7.71 9.15 11.78
CA ALA A 152 -8.64 10.17 11.32
C ALA A 152 -10.08 9.78 11.69
N LYS A 153 -10.90 10.76 12.05
CA LYS A 153 -12.37 10.60 12.16
C LYS A 153 -13.02 10.54 10.76
N ILE A 154 -12.41 9.78 9.84
CA ILE A 154 -12.93 9.61 8.48
C ILE A 154 -13.54 8.22 8.42
N THR A 155 -14.84 8.12 8.19
CA THR A 155 -15.47 6.85 7.85
C THR A 155 -15.13 6.52 6.41
N LEU A 156 -14.29 5.50 6.20
CA LEU A 156 -13.93 5.02 4.89
C LEU A 156 -15.05 4.10 4.36
N GLN A 157 -15.51 4.36 3.17
CA GLN A 157 -16.39 3.46 2.45
C GLN A 157 -15.56 2.27 1.93
N ALA A 158 -16.08 1.05 2.05
CA ALA A 158 -15.43 -0.13 1.47
C ALA A 158 -15.47 -0.08 -0.06
N ASP A 159 -14.39 -0.50 -0.68
CA ASP A 159 -14.34 -0.72 -2.13
C ASP A 159 -15.15 -1.95 -2.53
N PHE A 160 -15.65 -1.98 -3.77
CA PHE A 160 -16.28 -3.12 -4.41
C PHE A 160 -15.43 -3.53 -5.61
N SER A 161 -14.85 -4.72 -5.57
CA SER A 161 -13.85 -5.12 -6.56
C SER A 161 -14.22 -6.36 -7.39
N TYR A 162 -15.47 -6.83 -7.27
CA TYR A 162 -15.94 -8.02 -7.99
C TYR A 162 -15.82 -7.87 -9.52
N ASP A 163 -16.09 -6.69 -10.05
CA ASP A 163 -16.02 -6.34 -11.46
C ASP A 163 -14.58 -6.18 -12.01
N ARG A 164 -13.59 -6.21 -11.11
CA ARG A 164 -12.17 -6.09 -11.44
C ARG A 164 -11.38 -7.38 -11.24
N MET A 165 -12.08 -8.52 -11.16
CA MET A 165 -11.45 -9.85 -11.02
C MET A 165 -11.04 -10.48 -12.35
N GLU A 166 -11.53 -9.97 -13.47
CA GLU A 166 -11.36 -10.58 -14.80
C GLU A 166 -9.89 -10.82 -15.16
N PHE A 167 -8.99 -9.86 -14.90
CA PHE A 167 -7.58 -10.03 -15.23
C PHE A 167 -6.89 -11.11 -14.38
N LEU A 168 -7.34 -11.33 -13.14
CA LEU A 168 -6.81 -12.38 -12.26
C LEU A 168 -7.29 -13.77 -12.70
N LEU A 169 -8.60 -13.92 -12.88
CA LEU A 169 -9.21 -15.17 -13.30
C LEU A 169 -8.75 -15.55 -14.71
N GLY A 170 -8.77 -14.60 -15.63
CA GLY A 170 -8.33 -14.84 -16.99
C GLY A 170 -6.84 -15.15 -17.11
N ARG A 171 -5.99 -14.50 -16.30
CA ARG A 171 -4.56 -14.84 -16.22
C ARG A 171 -4.35 -16.28 -15.73
N TYR A 172 -5.13 -16.71 -14.75
CA TYR A 172 -5.03 -18.05 -14.18
C TYR A 172 -5.43 -19.13 -15.21
N GLU A 173 -6.54 -18.94 -15.91
CA GLU A 173 -7.08 -19.95 -16.86
C GLU A 173 -6.46 -19.86 -18.26
N CYS A 174 -6.16 -18.67 -18.75
CA CYS A 174 -5.83 -18.43 -20.16
C CYS A 174 -4.43 -17.83 -20.39
N GLY A 175 -3.72 -17.47 -19.32
CA GLY A 175 -2.40 -16.81 -19.39
C GLY A 175 -2.46 -15.29 -19.41
N ALA A 176 -1.30 -14.65 -19.17
CA ALA A 176 -1.21 -13.22 -18.85
C ALA A 176 -1.52 -12.30 -20.05
N GLU A 177 -1.13 -12.67 -21.26
CA GLU A 177 -1.12 -11.78 -22.44
C GLU A 177 -2.52 -11.27 -22.78
N LYS A 178 -3.51 -12.17 -22.78
CA LYS A 178 -4.89 -11.85 -23.19
C LYS A 178 -5.59 -10.86 -22.26
N PHE A 179 -5.20 -10.84 -20.98
CA PHE A 179 -5.85 -10.07 -19.93
C PHE A 179 -5.02 -8.89 -19.41
N TYR A 180 -3.90 -8.59 -20.08
CA TYR A 180 -3.05 -7.46 -19.67
C TYR A 180 -3.77 -6.12 -19.77
N ARG A 181 -4.67 -5.95 -20.73
CA ARG A 181 -5.49 -4.75 -20.86
C ARG A 181 -6.42 -4.56 -19.66
N ASN A 182 -7.09 -5.62 -19.19
CA ASN A 182 -7.96 -5.56 -18.02
C ASN A 182 -7.17 -5.20 -16.75
N TYR A 183 -5.92 -5.68 -16.63
CA TYR A 183 -5.00 -5.25 -15.58
C TYR A 183 -4.71 -3.74 -15.67
N GLN A 184 -4.40 -3.22 -16.85
CA GLN A 184 -4.14 -1.79 -17.05
C GLN A 184 -5.39 -0.93 -16.75
N GLU A 185 -6.57 -1.41 -17.09
CA GLU A 185 -7.84 -0.74 -16.80
C GLU A 185 -8.09 -0.65 -15.28
N ASN A 186 -7.78 -1.72 -14.53
CA ASN A 186 -7.83 -1.68 -13.06
C ASN A 186 -6.82 -0.69 -12.47
N GLU A 187 -5.58 -0.61 -12.99
CA GLU A 187 -4.61 0.40 -12.57
C GLU A 187 -5.12 1.82 -12.82
N ALA A 188 -5.64 2.08 -14.02
CA ALA A 188 -6.18 3.39 -14.38
C ALA A 188 -7.43 3.77 -13.56
N TRP A 189 -8.24 2.79 -13.18
CA TRP A 189 -9.36 2.99 -12.28
C TRP A 189 -8.88 3.43 -10.89
N MET A 190 -7.90 2.73 -10.32
CA MET A 190 -7.33 3.06 -9.01
C MET A 190 -6.68 4.45 -8.95
N ASP A 191 -6.12 4.92 -10.05
CA ASP A 191 -5.52 6.26 -10.12
C ASP A 191 -6.53 7.40 -9.92
N LYS A 192 -7.78 7.15 -10.26
CA LYS A 192 -8.85 8.16 -10.24
C LYS A 192 -9.67 8.16 -8.97
N GLN A 193 -9.50 7.13 -8.13
CA GLN A 193 -10.38 6.93 -6.98
C GLN A 193 -10.03 7.82 -5.78
N GLU A 194 -11.05 8.11 -4.99
CA GLU A 194 -10.93 8.70 -3.65
C GLU A 194 -10.49 7.62 -2.63
N LEU A 195 -10.45 8.00 -1.35
CA LEU A 195 -10.08 7.10 -0.27
C LEU A 195 -11.16 6.04 -0.03
N PHE A 196 -10.79 4.76 -0.26
CA PHE A 196 -11.62 3.61 0.06
C PHE A 196 -10.87 2.65 0.98
N ALA A 197 -11.62 1.99 1.85
CA ALA A 197 -11.15 0.80 2.55
C ALA A 197 -11.02 -0.38 1.56
N MET A 198 -10.22 -1.37 1.92
CA MET A 198 -10.07 -2.63 1.18
C MET A 198 -11.42 -3.32 0.99
N SER A 199 -11.61 -3.97 -0.15
CA SER A 199 -12.85 -4.68 -0.45
C SER A 199 -13.00 -5.95 0.39
N ALA A 200 -14.26 -6.32 0.67
CA ALA A 200 -14.57 -7.57 1.36
C ALA A 200 -14.05 -8.80 0.60
N LEU A 201 -14.06 -8.76 -0.73
CA LEU A 201 -13.53 -9.82 -1.58
C LEU A 201 -12.02 -10.01 -1.36
N THR A 202 -11.25 -8.93 -1.35
CA THR A 202 -9.81 -8.99 -1.08
C THR A 202 -9.51 -9.51 0.32
N HIS A 203 -10.21 -9.04 1.34
CA HIS A 203 -10.11 -9.58 2.70
C HIS A 203 -10.35 -11.09 2.73
N ASN A 204 -11.40 -11.55 2.03
CA ASN A 204 -11.72 -12.98 1.98
C ASN A 204 -10.59 -13.80 1.31
N ILE A 205 -10.08 -13.33 0.17
CA ILE A 205 -8.97 -14.01 -0.53
C ILE A 205 -7.72 -14.05 0.37
N LEU A 206 -7.35 -12.95 1.01
CA LEU A 206 -6.18 -12.88 1.89
C LEU A 206 -6.28 -13.84 3.07
N ARG A 207 -7.49 -14.10 3.59
CA ARG A 207 -7.73 -15.09 4.65
C ARG A 207 -7.61 -16.55 4.19
N SER A 208 -7.55 -16.81 2.89
CA SER A 208 -7.31 -18.15 2.34
C SER A 208 -5.82 -18.47 2.18
N ILE A 209 -4.92 -17.50 2.37
CA ILE A 209 -3.48 -17.65 2.12
C ILE A 209 -2.81 -18.40 3.28
N ASP A 210 -2.04 -19.43 2.94
CA ASP A 210 -1.09 -20.07 3.83
C ASP A 210 0.22 -19.26 3.84
N TYR A 211 0.30 -18.28 4.74
CA TYR A 211 1.42 -17.36 4.82
C TYR A 211 2.75 -18.01 5.19
N GLU A 212 2.73 -19.10 5.94
CA GLU A 212 3.96 -19.83 6.29
C GLU A 212 4.57 -20.54 5.07
N ARG A 213 3.73 -20.93 4.12
CA ARG A 213 4.18 -21.56 2.88
C ARG A 213 4.68 -20.57 1.82
N VAL A 214 4.14 -19.36 1.80
CA VAL A 214 4.46 -18.36 0.75
C VAL A 214 5.50 -17.34 1.17
N LYS A 215 5.86 -17.28 2.46
CA LYS A 215 6.94 -16.49 3.02
C LYS A 215 8.28 -17.15 2.72
#